data_90d0cc9f1ac4378af61c5011839bed0d
#
_entry.id   90d0cc9f1ac4378af61c5011839bed0d
#
_cell.length_a   1.000
_cell.length_b   1.000
_cell.length_c   1.000
_cell.angle_alpha   90.00
_cell.angle_beta   90.00
_cell.angle_gamma   90.00
#
_symmetry.space_group_name_H-M   'P 1'
#
loop_
_entity.id
_entity.type
_entity.pdbx_description
1 polymer ?
#
loop_
_entity_poly.entity_id
_entity_poly.type
_entity_poly.pdbx_seq_one_letter_code
_entity_poly.pdbx_strand_id
1 'polypeptide(L)'
;MKPRDIEIVQSVLEAIKEPIKVTEIYDKAQELFEKGEITNMFDCGGETPHQSVSSYIYTALNKGEELPFFKAREKPTLIALKSAANELGLNAQKPSVPSAKITHERDLHPFLTYMAINNENLKCYTKTIFHEESSKSIKGMDRWLYPDMVGVRFLHAELSNENLIAFSKKFDTLPIKLVSFELKKEISVHDCRECYFQAISNSSWANEGYLVGRHIDTHNPQLMDLLKRLHASFGIGVIDLRTNEDKSAILLNAKYKEKIDYTVASELSAKMKSFLKSVVDYDPNHPQRYKDEFDEVKKKEELYPNPSLSFKKRFKRLYKGVSKTINKALKSSTTKQSLIKTLLKHR
;
A
#
# COMPACT_ATOMS: atom_id res chain seq x y z
N MET A 1 15.10 22.72 3.16
CA MET A 1 15.68 23.59 2.10
C MET A 1 15.69 25.03 2.59
N LYS A 2 16.66 25.87 2.21
CA LYS A 2 16.64 27.28 2.61
C LYS A 2 15.48 28.00 1.89
N PRO A 3 14.79 29.00 2.49
CA PRO A 3 13.68 29.71 1.85
C PRO A 3 14.06 30.28 0.46
N ARG A 4 15.25 30.87 0.35
CA ARG A 4 15.79 31.41 -0.91
C ARG A 4 15.89 30.36 -2.02
N ASP A 5 16.33 29.13 -1.66
CA ASP A 5 16.47 28.04 -2.64
C ASP A 5 15.09 27.56 -3.14
N ILE A 6 14.08 27.60 -2.28
CA ILE A 6 12.68 27.27 -2.64
C ILE A 6 12.15 28.28 -3.64
N GLU A 7 12.41 29.58 -3.41
CA GLU A 7 12.02 30.66 -4.32
C GLU A 7 12.69 30.52 -5.71
N ILE A 8 13.97 30.13 -5.75
CA ILE A 8 14.66 29.87 -7.02
C ILE A 8 14.02 28.72 -7.77
N VAL A 9 13.76 27.58 -7.12
CA VAL A 9 13.08 26.45 -7.76
C VAL A 9 11.69 26.84 -8.26
N GLN A 10 10.96 27.64 -7.49
CA GLN A 10 9.66 28.16 -7.88
C GLN A 10 9.76 29.02 -9.14
N SER A 11 10.69 30.00 -9.17
CA SER A 11 10.89 30.90 -10.32
C SER A 11 11.28 30.13 -11.60
N VAL A 12 12.12 29.09 -11.45
CA VAL A 12 12.46 28.19 -12.58
C VAL A 12 11.22 27.49 -13.11
N LEU A 13 10.39 26.95 -12.24
CA LEU A 13 9.17 26.25 -12.64
C LEU A 13 8.10 27.19 -13.22
N GLU A 14 8.03 28.44 -12.75
CA GLU A 14 7.15 29.48 -13.28
C GLU A 14 7.56 29.90 -14.70
N ALA A 15 8.86 29.98 -14.97
CA ALA A 15 9.40 30.32 -16.30
C ALA A 15 9.17 29.20 -17.31
N ILE A 16 9.38 27.91 -16.88
CA ILE A 16 9.29 26.76 -17.80
C ILE A 16 7.84 26.32 -18.06
N LYS A 17 6.96 26.45 -17.08
CA LYS A 17 5.54 26.02 -17.10
C LYS A 17 5.30 24.53 -17.40
N GLU A 18 6.32 23.71 -17.37
CA GLU A 18 6.29 22.26 -17.59
C GLU A 18 7.02 21.50 -16.47
N PRO A 19 6.70 20.21 -16.24
CA PRO A 19 7.43 19.39 -15.30
C PRO A 19 8.87 19.17 -15.74
N ILE A 20 9.83 19.40 -14.85
CA ILE A 20 11.27 19.24 -15.11
C ILE A 20 11.89 18.20 -14.17
N LYS A 21 12.96 17.52 -14.62
CA LYS A 21 13.71 16.60 -13.78
C LYS A 21 14.45 17.36 -12.67
N VAL A 22 14.42 16.81 -11.46
CA VAL A 22 15.13 17.39 -10.32
C VAL A 22 16.63 17.59 -10.62
N THR A 23 17.22 16.68 -11.39
CA THR A 23 18.64 16.74 -11.78
C THR A 23 18.96 17.88 -12.77
N GLU A 24 17.98 18.42 -13.46
CA GLU A 24 18.13 19.47 -14.49
C GLU A 24 17.82 20.87 -13.95
N ILE A 25 17.32 20.97 -12.69
CA ILE A 25 16.90 22.26 -12.09
C ILE A 25 18.06 23.26 -12.00
N TYR A 26 19.26 22.82 -11.61
CA TYR A 26 20.41 23.72 -11.48
C TYR A 26 20.83 24.30 -12.82
N ASP A 27 20.97 23.46 -13.84
CA ASP A 27 21.39 23.86 -15.18
C ASP A 27 20.36 24.81 -15.80
N LYS A 28 19.08 24.53 -15.57
CA LYS A 28 18.01 25.40 -16.07
C LYS A 28 17.92 26.73 -15.32
N ALA A 29 18.19 26.72 -14.01
CA ALA A 29 18.30 27.96 -13.24
C ALA A 29 19.45 28.83 -13.75
N GLN A 30 20.60 28.24 -14.07
CA GLN A 30 21.74 28.96 -14.64
C GLN A 30 21.39 29.58 -16.00
N GLU A 31 20.78 28.82 -16.91
CA GLU A 31 20.34 29.33 -18.22
C GLU A 31 19.39 30.53 -18.09
N LEU A 32 18.38 30.43 -17.21
CA LEU A 32 17.39 31.48 -17.00
C LEU A 32 17.99 32.73 -16.31
N PHE A 33 18.95 32.51 -15.41
CA PHE A 33 19.68 33.60 -14.76
C PHE A 33 20.55 34.37 -15.74
N GLU A 34 21.28 33.66 -16.63
CA GLU A 34 22.09 34.29 -17.72
C GLU A 34 21.24 35.09 -18.71
N LYS A 35 19.98 34.62 -18.92
CA LYS A 35 19.01 35.35 -19.76
C LYS A 35 18.31 36.52 -19.04
N GLY A 36 18.51 36.67 -17.72
CA GLY A 36 17.85 37.68 -16.89
C GLY A 36 16.38 37.40 -16.61
N GLU A 37 15.93 36.14 -16.82
CA GLU A 37 14.54 35.72 -16.57
C GLU A 37 14.28 35.42 -15.11
N ILE A 38 15.32 35.06 -14.34
CA ILE A 38 15.28 34.93 -12.89
C ILE A 38 16.36 35.81 -12.25
N THR A 39 16.10 36.32 -11.04
CA THR A 39 16.95 37.30 -10.38
C THR A 39 17.96 36.72 -9.39
N ASN A 40 17.76 35.47 -8.99
CA ASN A 40 18.56 34.80 -7.99
C ASN A 40 19.10 33.45 -8.50
N MET A 41 20.32 33.08 -8.04
CA MET A 41 20.94 31.81 -8.32
C MET A 41 21.25 31.07 -6.99
N PHE A 42 21.36 29.74 -7.06
CA PHE A 42 21.73 28.90 -5.93
C PHE A 42 23.12 29.26 -5.43
N ASP A 43 23.24 29.43 -4.11
CA ASP A 43 24.50 29.64 -3.43
C ASP A 43 25.08 28.28 -2.98
N CYS A 44 25.61 27.53 -3.95
CA CYS A 44 26.22 26.22 -3.75
C CYS A 44 27.70 26.29 -4.06
N GLY A 45 28.54 26.41 -3.02
CA GLY A 45 29.98 26.19 -3.15
C GLY A 45 30.30 24.71 -3.29
N GLY A 46 31.16 24.34 -4.23
CA GLY A 46 31.64 22.97 -4.41
C GLY A 46 31.82 22.59 -5.88
N GLU A 47 32.48 21.45 -6.12
CA GLU A 47 32.76 20.96 -7.48
C GLU A 47 31.53 20.41 -8.22
N THR A 48 30.44 20.10 -7.52
CA THR A 48 29.21 19.53 -8.11
C THR A 48 27.92 20.20 -7.60
N PRO A 49 27.67 21.51 -7.93
CA PRO A 49 26.54 22.26 -7.42
C PRO A 49 25.18 21.67 -7.82
N HIS A 50 25.06 21.08 -9.01
CA HIS A 50 23.85 20.40 -9.49
C HIS A 50 23.47 19.19 -8.63
N GLN A 51 24.45 18.43 -8.11
CA GLN A 51 24.18 17.30 -7.20
C GLN A 51 23.70 17.80 -5.84
N SER A 52 24.28 18.87 -5.34
CA SER A 52 23.89 19.49 -4.07
C SER A 52 22.45 20.01 -4.11
N VAL A 53 22.09 20.74 -5.17
CA VAL A 53 20.71 21.25 -5.36
C VAL A 53 19.72 20.10 -5.49
N SER A 54 20.02 19.08 -6.28
CA SER A 54 19.19 17.89 -6.42
C SER A 54 18.97 17.21 -5.07
N SER A 55 20.02 17.04 -4.27
CA SER A 55 19.95 16.42 -2.93
C SER A 55 19.06 17.25 -1.98
N TYR A 56 19.16 18.59 -2.03
CA TYR A 56 18.32 19.47 -1.19
C TYR A 56 16.85 19.35 -1.57
N ILE A 57 16.53 19.32 -2.88
CA ILE A 57 15.16 19.16 -3.38
C ILE A 57 14.59 17.79 -2.97
N TYR A 58 15.35 16.71 -3.18
CA TYR A 58 14.92 15.37 -2.76
C TYR A 58 14.67 15.28 -1.25
N THR A 59 15.56 15.89 -0.46
CA THR A 59 15.42 15.91 1.00
C THR A 59 14.17 16.66 1.43
N ALA A 60 13.88 17.83 0.84
CA ALA A 60 12.70 18.63 1.17
C ALA A 60 11.40 17.91 0.76
N LEU A 61 11.35 17.32 -0.43
CA LEU A 61 10.22 16.53 -0.91
C LEU A 61 9.93 15.31 0.00
N ASN A 62 10.97 14.64 0.50
CA ASN A 62 10.82 13.45 1.34
C ASN A 62 10.47 13.78 2.79
N LYS A 63 10.86 14.96 3.31
CA LYS A 63 10.49 15.42 4.65
C LYS A 63 9.05 15.91 4.75
N GLY A 64 8.34 16.05 3.63
CA GLY A 64 6.98 16.59 3.62
C GLY A 64 6.91 18.07 4.00
N GLU A 65 7.96 18.84 3.69
CA GLU A 65 7.96 20.30 3.87
C GLU A 65 6.85 20.92 2.99
N GLU A 66 6.27 22.01 3.44
CA GLU A 66 5.23 22.72 2.70
C GLU A 66 5.91 23.53 1.57
N LEU A 67 6.01 22.92 0.39
CA LEU A 67 6.69 23.46 -0.79
C LEU A 67 5.67 23.98 -1.81
N PRO A 68 5.98 25.02 -2.62
CA PRO A 68 5.12 25.49 -3.71
C PRO A 68 5.07 24.55 -4.92
N PHE A 69 5.91 23.53 -4.94
CA PHE A 69 6.00 22.51 -5.98
C PHE A 69 5.80 21.11 -5.42
N PHE A 70 5.55 20.16 -6.29
CA PHE A 70 5.30 18.76 -5.93
C PHE A 70 5.96 17.80 -6.92
N LYS A 71 6.07 16.52 -6.53
CA LYS A 71 6.52 15.44 -7.39
C LYS A 71 5.44 15.10 -8.42
N ALA A 72 5.65 15.47 -9.68
CA ALA A 72 4.73 15.16 -10.78
C ALA A 72 4.94 13.74 -11.33
N ARG A 73 6.16 13.18 -11.19
CA ARG A 73 6.52 11.81 -11.59
C ARG A 73 7.66 11.29 -10.70
N GLU A 74 7.70 9.97 -10.46
CA GLU A 74 8.72 9.36 -9.58
C GLU A 74 10.00 8.90 -10.30
N LYS A 75 9.89 8.33 -11.48
CA LYS A 75 11.05 7.79 -12.25
C LYS A 75 10.95 8.15 -13.75
N PRO A 76 11.79 9.06 -14.25
CA PRO A 76 12.64 9.99 -13.50
C PRO A 76 11.80 10.95 -12.65
N THR A 77 12.37 11.41 -11.52
CA THR A 77 11.65 12.33 -10.65
C THR A 77 11.49 13.68 -11.34
N LEU A 78 10.23 14.00 -11.71
CA LEU A 78 9.84 15.30 -12.23
C LEU A 78 9.15 16.09 -11.14
N ILE A 79 9.39 17.41 -11.11
CA ILE A 79 8.68 18.34 -10.24
C ILE A 79 7.94 19.38 -11.05
N ALA A 80 6.80 19.85 -10.53
CA ALA A 80 5.96 20.87 -11.13
C ALA A 80 5.37 21.78 -10.05
N LEU A 81 4.92 22.98 -10.44
CA LEU A 81 4.22 23.90 -9.55
C LEU A 81 2.86 23.37 -9.13
N LYS A 82 2.51 23.55 -7.87
CA LYS A 82 1.16 23.23 -7.38
C LYS A 82 0.08 24.08 -8.00
N SER A 83 0.37 25.34 -8.33
CA SER A 83 -0.54 26.26 -9.02
C SER A 83 -0.86 25.80 -10.44
N ALA A 84 0.10 25.21 -11.16
CA ALA A 84 -0.06 24.74 -12.53
C ALA A 84 -0.65 23.30 -12.63
N ALA A 85 -0.86 22.63 -11.50
CA ALA A 85 -1.29 21.24 -11.49
C ALA A 85 -2.61 20.99 -12.23
N ASN A 86 -3.57 21.91 -12.12
CA ASN A 86 -4.87 21.81 -12.79
C ASN A 86 -4.77 22.05 -14.31
N GLU A 87 -3.90 22.96 -14.74
CA GLU A 87 -3.72 23.31 -16.17
C GLU A 87 -2.97 22.20 -16.91
N LEU A 88 -2.04 21.53 -16.22
CA LEU A 88 -1.23 20.44 -16.77
C LEU A 88 -1.91 19.06 -16.69
N GLY A 89 -3.14 18.98 -16.18
CA GLY A 89 -3.83 17.69 -15.92
C GLY A 89 -3.10 16.80 -14.91
N LEU A 90 -2.12 17.36 -14.22
CA LEU A 90 -1.34 16.68 -13.19
C LEU A 90 -2.10 16.85 -11.88
N ASN A 91 -2.69 15.76 -11.37
CA ASN A 91 -3.22 15.78 -10.03
C ASN A 91 -2.06 16.07 -9.07
N ALA A 92 -2.04 17.28 -8.50
CA ALA A 92 -1.22 17.55 -7.32
C ALA A 92 -1.58 16.46 -6.31
N GLN A 93 -0.69 15.50 -6.13
CA GLN A 93 -0.92 14.45 -5.15
C GLN A 93 -1.20 15.17 -3.83
N LYS A 94 -2.43 15.01 -3.30
CA LYS A 94 -2.72 15.37 -1.92
C LYS A 94 -1.54 14.89 -1.08
N PRO A 95 -1.09 15.66 -0.06
CA PRO A 95 0.05 15.27 0.76
C PRO A 95 -0.13 13.79 1.10
N SER A 96 0.85 13.00 0.70
CA SER A 96 0.78 11.55 0.85
C SER A 96 0.46 11.25 2.30
N VAL A 97 -0.72 10.70 2.53
CA VAL A 97 -1.06 10.07 3.80
C VAL A 97 0.16 9.23 4.18
N PRO A 98 0.66 9.28 5.41
CA PRO A 98 1.75 8.40 5.81
C PRO A 98 1.29 6.97 5.52
N SER A 99 1.68 6.45 4.37
CA SER A 99 1.43 5.08 4.00
C SER A 99 2.18 4.21 4.98
N ALA A 100 1.58 3.12 5.41
CA ALA A 100 2.26 2.13 6.20
C ALA A 100 3.62 1.84 5.55
N LYS A 101 4.71 1.94 6.33
CA LYS A 101 6.06 1.74 5.81
C LYS A 101 6.20 0.27 5.42
N ILE A 102 6.00 -0.02 4.13
CA ILE A 102 6.13 -1.36 3.58
C ILE A 102 7.61 -1.62 3.32
N THR A 103 8.23 -2.41 4.18
CA THR A 103 9.63 -2.82 4.06
C THR A 103 9.77 -4.23 3.53
N HIS A 104 8.88 -5.12 3.91
CA HIS A 104 8.84 -6.53 3.52
C HIS A 104 7.55 -6.86 2.78
N GLU A 105 7.52 -7.93 1.98
CA GLU A 105 6.31 -8.43 1.32
C GLU A 105 5.24 -8.79 2.35
N ARG A 106 5.67 -9.32 3.50
CA ARG A 106 4.78 -9.66 4.63
C ARG A 106 3.99 -8.47 5.20
N ASP A 107 4.49 -7.24 5.04
CA ASP A 107 3.75 -6.03 5.43
C ASP A 107 2.48 -5.81 4.58
N LEU A 108 2.37 -6.51 3.43
CA LEU A 108 1.21 -6.46 2.54
C LEU A 108 0.08 -7.40 2.99
N HIS A 109 0.38 -8.44 3.79
CA HIS A 109 -0.58 -9.48 4.16
C HIS A 109 -1.85 -8.92 4.80
N PRO A 110 -1.81 -7.98 5.78
CA PRO A 110 -3.03 -7.44 6.37
C PRO A 110 -3.93 -6.70 5.39
N PHE A 111 -3.34 -6.05 4.36
CA PHE A 111 -4.09 -5.37 3.31
C PHE A 111 -4.79 -6.37 2.39
N LEU A 112 -4.09 -7.46 2.04
CA LEU A 112 -4.68 -8.52 1.23
C LEU A 112 -5.78 -9.25 2.01
N THR A 113 -5.58 -9.56 3.30
CA THR A 113 -6.60 -10.18 4.16
C THR A 113 -7.86 -9.33 4.22
N TYR A 114 -7.71 -8.01 4.41
CA TYR A 114 -8.83 -7.08 4.39
C TYR A 114 -9.55 -7.07 3.03
N MET A 115 -8.79 -6.98 1.93
CA MET A 115 -9.37 -7.01 0.57
C MET A 115 -10.07 -8.35 0.30
N ALA A 116 -9.43 -9.47 0.63
CA ALA A 116 -9.92 -10.80 0.32
C ALA A 116 -11.29 -11.10 0.95
N ILE A 117 -11.52 -10.65 2.18
CA ILE A 117 -12.81 -10.86 2.86
C ILE A 117 -13.89 -9.90 2.37
N ASN A 118 -13.53 -8.67 1.99
CA ASN A 118 -14.49 -7.62 1.62
C ASN A 118 -14.78 -7.57 0.10
N ASN A 119 -13.97 -8.21 -0.73
CA ASN A 119 -14.17 -8.23 -2.19
C ASN A 119 -15.17 -9.30 -2.60
N GLU A 120 -16.21 -8.93 -3.36
CA GLU A 120 -17.31 -9.82 -3.79
C GLU A 120 -16.84 -11.06 -4.58
N ASN A 121 -15.76 -10.95 -5.36
CA ASN A 121 -15.25 -12.06 -6.17
C ASN A 121 -14.40 -13.02 -5.35
N LEU A 122 -13.75 -12.54 -4.29
CA LEU A 122 -12.89 -13.35 -3.42
C LEU A 122 -13.69 -13.93 -2.24
N LYS A 123 -14.23 -13.10 -1.35
CA LYS A 123 -14.95 -13.48 -0.12
C LYS A 123 -14.29 -14.65 0.61
N CYS A 124 -12.94 -14.61 0.75
CA CYS A 124 -12.21 -15.70 1.33
C CYS A 124 -11.47 -15.30 2.61
N TYR A 125 -11.41 -16.25 3.53
CA TYR A 125 -10.52 -16.19 4.69
C TYR A 125 -9.11 -16.54 4.24
N THR A 126 -8.11 -15.81 4.74
CA THR A 126 -6.70 -16.02 4.37
C THR A 126 -5.89 -16.62 5.50
N LYS A 127 -4.79 -17.29 5.15
CA LYS A 127 -3.77 -17.74 6.08
C LYS A 127 -2.40 -17.50 5.51
N THR A 128 -1.57 -16.81 6.26
CA THR A 128 -0.15 -16.60 5.94
C THR A 128 0.63 -17.91 6.05
N ILE A 129 1.47 -18.21 5.06
CA ILE A 129 2.38 -19.36 5.09
C ILE A 129 3.78 -18.88 5.50
N PHE A 130 4.29 -19.42 6.61
CA PHE A 130 5.61 -19.07 7.13
C PHE A 130 6.67 -19.99 6.52
N HIS A 131 7.44 -19.50 5.55
CA HIS A 131 8.51 -20.27 4.89
C HIS A 131 9.73 -20.49 5.79
N GLU A 132 9.92 -19.67 6.82
CA GLU A 132 11.10 -19.65 7.69
C GLU A 132 11.17 -20.83 8.67
N GLU A 133 10.04 -21.50 8.90
CA GLU A 133 9.95 -22.68 9.77
C GLU A 133 10.37 -23.98 9.09
N SER A 134 10.83 -23.93 7.84
CA SER A 134 11.30 -25.13 7.15
C SER A 134 12.72 -25.50 7.52
N SER A 135 12.91 -26.78 7.90
CA SER A 135 14.23 -27.42 7.96
C SER A 135 15.00 -27.16 6.66
N LYS A 136 16.31 -26.84 6.78
CA LYS A 136 17.28 -26.50 5.73
C LYS A 136 17.08 -27.30 4.44
N SER A 137 16.15 -26.92 3.58
CA SER A 137 16.04 -27.40 2.22
C SER A 137 16.93 -26.57 1.31
N ILE A 138 17.24 -27.07 0.14
CA ILE A 138 18.15 -26.46 -0.85
C ILE A 138 17.74 -25.00 -1.07
N LYS A 139 18.67 -24.09 -0.79
CA LYS A 139 18.49 -22.64 -0.86
C LYS A 139 17.89 -22.23 -2.21
N GLY A 140 16.65 -21.75 -2.23
CA GLY A 140 15.94 -21.31 -3.42
C GLY A 140 14.81 -22.21 -3.93
N MET A 141 14.74 -23.49 -3.54
CA MET A 141 13.63 -24.38 -3.94
C MET A 141 12.31 -24.00 -3.28
N ASP A 142 12.33 -23.57 -2.03
CA ASP A 142 11.13 -23.21 -1.27
C ASP A 142 10.36 -22.04 -1.90
N ARG A 143 11.04 -21.13 -2.61
CA ARG A 143 10.45 -19.99 -3.31
C ARG A 143 9.46 -20.39 -4.41
N TRP A 144 9.64 -21.58 -5.00
CA TRP A 144 8.82 -22.09 -6.11
C TRP A 144 7.79 -23.13 -5.68
N LEU A 145 7.73 -23.45 -4.38
CA LEU A 145 6.87 -24.51 -3.86
C LEU A 145 5.71 -23.98 -3.03
N TYR A 146 5.88 -22.84 -2.34
CA TYR A 146 4.91 -22.38 -1.36
C TYR A 146 4.42 -20.96 -1.69
N PRO A 147 3.10 -20.73 -1.72
CA PRO A 147 2.54 -19.39 -1.82
C PRO A 147 2.82 -18.59 -0.55
N ASP A 148 2.82 -17.26 -0.65
CA ASP A 148 2.92 -16.37 0.51
C ASP A 148 1.70 -16.47 1.42
N MET A 149 0.51 -16.55 0.80
CA MET A 149 -0.75 -16.71 1.50
C MET A 149 -1.67 -17.68 0.77
N VAL A 150 -2.50 -18.36 1.53
CA VAL A 150 -3.57 -19.23 1.03
C VAL A 150 -4.92 -18.66 1.45
N GLY A 151 -5.97 -18.96 0.68
CA GLY A 151 -7.33 -18.52 0.98
C GLY A 151 -8.33 -19.63 0.82
N VAL A 152 -9.44 -19.54 1.56
CA VAL A 152 -10.60 -20.42 1.40
C VAL A 152 -11.88 -19.59 1.39
N ARG A 153 -12.73 -19.83 0.40
CA ARG A 153 -14.11 -19.36 0.36
C ARG A 153 -15.04 -20.53 0.65
N PHE A 154 -15.88 -20.37 1.64
CA PHE A 154 -16.86 -21.40 2.02
C PHE A 154 -18.16 -21.13 1.26
N LEU A 155 -18.35 -21.78 0.12
CA LEU A 155 -19.53 -21.57 -0.73
C LEU A 155 -20.81 -22.03 -0.03
N HIS A 156 -20.75 -23.07 0.81
CA HIS A 156 -21.90 -23.52 1.58
C HIS A 156 -22.36 -22.54 2.66
N ALA A 157 -21.47 -21.67 3.16
CA ALA A 157 -21.84 -20.60 4.10
C ALA A 157 -22.74 -19.52 3.44
N GLU A 158 -22.73 -19.44 2.10
CA GLU A 158 -23.59 -18.55 1.32
C GLU A 158 -24.95 -19.19 1.00
N LEU A 159 -25.08 -20.50 1.22
CA LEU A 159 -26.32 -21.25 0.98
C LEU A 159 -27.16 -21.23 2.25
N SER A 160 -28.17 -20.37 2.30
CA SER A 160 -29.14 -20.28 3.41
C SER A 160 -30.12 -21.46 3.48
N ASN A 161 -30.01 -22.45 2.58
CA ASN A 161 -30.96 -23.55 2.45
C ASN A 161 -30.29 -24.89 2.81
N GLU A 162 -30.79 -25.54 3.89
CA GLU A 162 -30.32 -26.85 4.37
C GLU A 162 -30.35 -27.93 3.29
N ASN A 163 -31.32 -27.88 2.37
CA ASN A 163 -31.41 -28.85 1.27
C ASN A 163 -30.27 -28.69 0.24
N LEU A 164 -29.80 -27.46 0.00
CA LEU A 164 -28.64 -27.23 -0.87
C LEU A 164 -27.33 -27.70 -0.24
N ILE A 165 -27.21 -27.56 1.08
CA ILE A 165 -26.08 -28.11 1.84
C ILE A 165 -26.09 -29.63 1.80
N ALA A 166 -27.26 -30.26 2.01
CA ALA A 166 -27.42 -31.71 1.90
C ALA A 166 -27.17 -32.21 0.48
N PHE A 167 -27.61 -31.46 -0.54
CA PHE A 167 -27.34 -31.75 -1.94
C PHE A 167 -25.85 -31.74 -2.26
N SER A 168 -25.11 -30.69 -1.85
CA SER A 168 -23.67 -30.61 -2.11
C SER A 168 -22.89 -31.73 -1.42
N LYS A 169 -23.28 -32.10 -0.21
CA LYS A 169 -22.70 -33.26 0.51
C LYS A 169 -22.97 -34.59 -0.17
N LYS A 170 -24.18 -34.76 -0.75
CA LYS A 170 -24.60 -36.02 -1.38
C LYS A 170 -23.92 -36.26 -2.75
N PHE A 171 -23.57 -35.20 -3.46
CA PHE A 171 -23.02 -35.25 -4.82
C PHE A 171 -21.53 -34.93 -4.91
N ASP A 172 -20.81 -34.98 -3.79
CA ASP A 172 -19.34 -34.73 -3.69
C ASP A 172 -18.87 -33.43 -4.37
N THR A 173 -19.75 -32.45 -4.42
CA THR A 173 -19.34 -31.13 -4.86
C THR A 173 -18.58 -30.45 -3.72
N LEU A 174 -17.32 -30.08 -3.95
CA LEU A 174 -16.54 -29.35 -2.94
C LEU A 174 -17.23 -28.01 -2.64
N PRO A 175 -17.78 -27.82 -1.45
CA PRO A 175 -18.49 -26.60 -1.09
C PRO A 175 -17.52 -25.48 -0.71
N ILE A 176 -16.30 -25.55 -1.20
CA ILE A 176 -15.22 -24.59 -0.94
C ILE A 176 -14.50 -24.22 -2.23
N LYS A 177 -13.90 -23.06 -2.25
CA LYS A 177 -12.94 -22.61 -3.27
C LYS A 177 -11.60 -22.30 -2.59
N LEU A 178 -10.53 -22.95 -3.03
CA LEU A 178 -9.17 -22.69 -2.56
C LEU A 178 -8.50 -21.67 -3.45
N VAL A 179 -7.79 -20.73 -2.83
CA VAL A 179 -7.11 -19.62 -3.51
C VAL A 179 -5.65 -19.57 -3.06
N SER A 180 -4.76 -19.35 -4.01
CA SER A 180 -3.33 -19.13 -3.78
C SER A 180 -2.97 -17.69 -4.10
N PHE A 181 -2.18 -17.04 -3.24
CA PHE A 181 -1.72 -15.66 -3.44
C PHE A 181 -0.19 -15.60 -3.37
N GLU A 182 0.40 -15.06 -4.43
CA GLU A 182 1.81 -14.70 -4.52
C GLU A 182 1.94 -13.19 -4.47
N LEU A 183 2.63 -12.64 -3.45
CA LEU A 183 2.72 -11.21 -3.20
C LEU A 183 4.05 -10.63 -3.67
N LYS A 184 4.02 -9.43 -4.25
CA LYS A 184 5.21 -8.69 -4.65
C LYS A 184 5.07 -7.22 -4.27
N LYS A 185 6.15 -6.66 -3.70
CA LYS A 185 6.21 -5.23 -3.36
C LYS A 185 6.17 -4.34 -4.59
N GLU A 186 6.75 -4.80 -5.67
CA GLU A 186 6.81 -4.09 -6.95
C GLU A 186 6.78 -5.11 -8.08
N ILE A 187 6.07 -4.79 -9.16
CA ILE A 187 6.07 -5.59 -10.39
C ILE A 187 6.42 -4.64 -11.53
N SER A 188 7.56 -4.87 -12.14
CA SER A 188 8.03 -4.12 -13.32
C SER A 188 7.92 -4.97 -14.58
N VAL A 189 8.10 -4.37 -15.76
CA VAL A 189 8.14 -5.12 -17.03
C VAL A 189 9.27 -6.16 -17.04
N HIS A 190 10.37 -5.85 -16.35
CA HIS A 190 11.55 -6.71 -16.31
C HIS A 190 11.32 -8.00 -15.53
N ASP A 191 10.72 -7.92 -14.35
CA ASP A 191 10.52 -9.05 -13.44
C ASP A 191 9.12 -9.68 -13.50
N CYS A 192 8.22 -9.07 -14.26
CA CYS A 192 6.83 -9.50 -14.39
C CYS A 192 6.69 -10.99 -14.72
N ARG A 193 7.51 -11.51 -15.66
CA ARG A 193 7.45 -12.93 -16.02
C ARG A 193 7.86 -13.84 -14.87
N GLU A 194 8.94 -13.52 -14.17
CA GLU A 194 9.39 -14.31 -13.02
C GLU A 194 8.33 -14.34 -11.93
N CYS A 195 7.80 -13.17 -11.56
CA CYS A 195 6.73 -13.06 -10.56
C CYS A 195 5.48 -13.85 -10.98
N TYR A 196 5.11 -13.79 -12.25
CA TYR A 196 3.94 -14.47 -12.77
C TYR A 196 4.11 -16.01 -12.78
N PHE A 197 5.28 -16.50 -13.23
CA PHE A 197 5.58 -17.94 -13.21
C PHE A 197 5.69 -18.50 -11.80
N GLN A 198 6.15 -17.71 -10.85
CA GLN A 198 6.14 -18.08 -9.44
C GLN A 198 4.69 -18.26 -8.94
N ALA A 199 3.78 -17.35 -9.29
CA ALA A 199 2.36 -17.49 -8.96
C ALA A 199 1.72 -18.74 -9.63
N ILE A 200 2.12 -19.09 -10.86
CA ILE A 200 1.67 -20.32 -11.52
C ILE A 200 2.13 -21.54 -10.72
N SER A 201 3.43 -21.64 -10.43
CA SER A 201 4.03 -22.76 -9.69
C SER A 201 3.33 -22.96 -8.34
N ASN A 202 3.14 -21.87 -7.60
CA ASN A 202 2.61 -21.89 -6.24
C ASN A 202 1.08 -22.07 -6.17
N SER A 203 0.37 -22.18 -7.31
CA SER A 203 -1.10 -22.28 -7.36
C SER A 203 -1.66 -23.55 -7.96
N SER A 204 -0.84 -24.55 -8.35
CA SER A 204 -1.32 -25.77 -9.00
C SER A 204 -2.33 -26.55 -8.17
N TRP A 205 -2.22 -26.49 -6.87
CA TRP A 205 -3.05 -27.14 -5.84
C TRP A 205 -4.35 -26.37 -5.53
N ALA A 206 -4.53 -25.13 -6.01
CA ALA A 206 -5.67 -24.28 -5.70
C ALA A 206 -6.60 -24.12 -6.90
N ASN A 207 -7.89 -23.83 -6.65
CA ASN A 207 -8.87 -23.56 -7.70
C ASN A 207 -8.57 -22.26 -8.45
N GLU A 208 -8.06 -21.25 -7.74
CA GLU A 208 -7.67 -19.96 -8.30
C GLU A 208 -6.29 -19.55 -7.78
N GLY A 209 -5.46 -18.95 -8.64
CA GLY A 209 -4.19 -18.37 -8.28
C GLY A 209 -4.14 -16.90 -8.63
N TYR A 210 -3.57 -16.07 -7.76
CA TYR A 210 -3.42 -14.63 -7.97
C TYR A 210 -1.99 -14.17 -7.76
N LEU A 211 -1.49 -13.38 -8.70
CA LEU A 211 -0.33 -12.53 -8.50
C LEU A 211 -0.80 -11.19 -7.92
N VAL A 212 -0.30 -10.84 -6.75
CA VAL A 212 -0.67 -9.63 -6.02
C VAL A 212 0.48 -8.65 -6.04
N GLY A 213 0.33 -7.54 -6.77
CA GLY A 213 1.33 -6.48 -6.83
C GLY A 213 0.89 -5.25 -6.04
N ARG A 214 1.83 -4.66 -5.30
CA ARG A 214 1.56 -3.39 -4.63
C ARG A 214 1.66 -2.26 -5.63
N HIS A 215 0.58 -1.47 -5.79
CA HIS A 215 0.55 -0.27 -6.65
C HIS A 215 1.02 -0.55 -8.09
N ILE A 216 0.41 -1.53 -8.76
CA ILE A 216 0.72 -1.85 -10.15
C ILE A 216 0.48 -0.60 -11.02
N ASP A 217 1.48 -0.26 -11.86
CA ASP A 217 1.34 0.86 -12.81
C ASP A 217 0.44 0.47 -13.99
N THR A 218 -0.85 0.68 -13.80
CA THR A 218 -1.87 0.40 -14.83
C THR A 218 -1.79 1.32 -16.04
N HIS A 219 -1.02 2.41 -15.97
CA HIS A 219 -0.77 3.32 -17.09
C HIS A 219 0.41 2.89 -17.95
N ASN A 220 1.19 1.91 -17.51
CA ASN A 220 2.26 1.33 -18.31
C ASN A 220 1.68 0.29 -19.31
N PRO A 221 1.58 0.62 -20.62
CA PRO A 221 0.93 -0.25 -21.59
C PRO A 221 1.71 -1.55 -21.82
N GLN A 222 3.05 -1.52 -21.68
CA GLN A 222 3.90 -2.71 -21.86
C GLN A 222 3.66 -3.72 -20.72
N LEU A 223 3.57 -3.24 -19.48
CA LEU A 223 3.28 -4.09 -18.33
C LEU A 223 1.89 -4.70 -18.43
N MET A 224 0.88 -3.87 -18.74
CA MET A 224 -0.50 -4.34 -18.84
C MET A 224 -0.72 -5.32 -19.98
N ASP A 225 -0.11 -5.09 -21.15
CA ASP A 225 -0.16 -6.02 -22.26
C ASP A 225 0.50 -7.37 -21.92
N LEU A 226 1.67 -7.33 -21.25
CA LEU A 226 2.35 -8.54 -20.81
C LEU A 226 1.51 -9.34 -19.81
N LEU A 227 0.93 -8.67 -18.79
CA LEU A 227 0.06 -9.32 -17.80
C LEU A 227 -1.18 -9.94 -18.46
N LYS A 228 -1.82 -9.25 -19.41
CA LYS A 228 -2.97 -9.77 -20.16
C LYS A 228 -2.62 -11.01 -20.98
N ARG A 229 -1.47 -11.03 -21.67
CA ARG A 229 -1.00 -12.19 -22.46
C ARG A 229 -0.70 -13.39 -21.56
N LEU A 230 0.00 -13.17 -20.44
CA LEU A 230 0.29 -14.23 -19.47
C LEU A 230 -1.01 -14.77 -18.86
N HIS A 231 -1.96 -13.89 -18.50
CA HIS A 231 -3.27 -14.29 -18.00
C HIS A 231 -4.08 -15.11 -19.03
N ALA A 232 -4.08 -14.69 -20.30
CA ALA A 232 -4.77 -15.42 -21.34
C ALA A 232 -4.25 -16.86 -21.47
N SER A 233 -2.93 -17.05 -21.36
CA SER A 233 -2.24 -18.34 -21.49
C SER A 233 -2.39 -19.22 -20.26
N PHE A 234 -2.24 -18.69 -19.07
CA PHE A 234 -2.09 -19.48 -17.83
C PHE A 234 -3.23 -19.30 -16.82
N GLY A 235 -4.01 -18.24 -16.91
CA GLY A 235 -5.20 -18.07 -16.10
C GLY A 235 -4.98 -17.56 -14.68
N ILE A 236 -3.75 -17.19 -14.29
CA ILE A 236 -3.49 -16.55 -13.00
C ILE A 236 -4.07 -15.14 -13.00
N GLY A 237 -4.87 -14.81 -11.98
CA GLY A 237 -5.41 -13.47 -11.80
C GLY A 237 -4.36 -12.47 -11.35
N VAL A 238 -4.69 -11.18 -11.46
CA VAL A 238 -3.80 -10.09 -11.03
C VAL A 238 -4.57 -9.14 -10.14
N ILE A 239 -4.01 -8.86 -8.97
CA ILE A 239 -4.55 -7.93 -7.98
C ILE A 239 -3.61 -6.74 -7.84
N ASP A 240 -4.14 -5.53 -8.00
CA ASP A 240 -3.47 -4.29 -7.62
C ASP A 240 -3.82 -3.96 -6.18
N LEU A 241 -2.88 -4.17 -5.27
CA LEU A 241 -3.04 -3.96 -3.83
C LEU A 241 -2.61 -2.55 -3.45
N ARG A 242 -3.55 -1.72 -3.00
CA ARG A 242 -3.29 -0.35 -2.55
C ARG A 242 -3.06 -0.31 -1.04
N THR A 243 -1.99 0.34 -0.60
CA THR A 243 -1.60 0.42 0.81
C THR A 243 -1.76 1.82 1.40
N ASN A 244 -2.04 2.81 0.57
CA ASN A 244 -2.27 4.21 0.95
C ASN A 244 -3.75 4.59 0.98
N GLU A 245 -4.60 3.84 0.29
CA GLU A 245 -6.03 4.08 0.18
C GLU A 245 -6.78 2.76 -0.07
N ASP A 246 -8.04 2.70 0.37
CA ASP A 246 -8.91 1.53 0.16
C ASP A 246 -9.46 1.52 -1.27
N LYS A 247 -8.56 1.27 -2.25
CA LYS A 247 -8.88 1.18 -3.68
C LYS A 247 -8.19 -0.01 -4.35
N SER A 248 -7.89 -1.05 -3.57
CA SER A 248 -7.39 -2.29 -4.14
C SER A 248 -8.39 -2.90 -5.11
N ALA A 249 -7.89 -3.43 -6.23
CA ALA A 249 -8.75 -3.96 -7.30
C ALA A 249 -8.19 -5.23 -7.91
N ILE A 250 -9.09 -6.11 -8.34
CA ILE A 250 -8.73 -7.23 -9.22
C ILE A 250 -8.66 -6.67 -10.64
N LEU A 251 -7.46 -6.64 -11.21
CA LEU A 251 -7.24 -6.19 -12.59
C LEU A 251 -7.60 -7.27 -13.60
N LEU A 252 -7.30 -8.54 -13.26
CA LEU A 252 -7.60 -9.72 -14.06
C LEU A 252 -8.12 -10.81 -13.12
N ASN A 253 -9.33 -11.32 -13.37
CA ASN A 253 -9.89 -12.41 -12.57
C ASN A 253 -9.17 -13.71 -12.89
N ALA A 254 -8.82 -14.51 -11.88
CA ALA A 254 -8.25 -15.83 -12.09
C ALA A 254 -9.23 -16.74 -12.84
N LYS A 255 -8.71 -17.61 -13.69
CA LYS A 255 -9.51 -18.69 -14.28
C LYS A 255 -9.67 -19.80 -13.25
N TYR A 256 -10.92 -20.21 -13.01
CA TYR A 256 -11.24 -21.29 -12.09
C TYR A 256 -10.78 -22.65 -12.65
N LYS A 257 -10.10 -23.44 -11.81
CA LYS A 257 -9.70 -24.82 -12.11
C LYS A 257 -10.61 -25.77 -11.34
N GLU A 258 -11.35 -26.61 -12.07
CA GLU A 258 -12.19 -27.64 -11.45
C GLU A 258 -11.36 -28.74 -10.78
N LYS A 259 -10.23 -29.08 -11.40
CA LYS A 259 -9.30 -30.08 -10.88
C LYS A 259 -8.06 -29.40 -10.32
N ILE A 260 -7.74 -29.71 -9.10
CA ILE A 260 -6.52 -29.28 -8.40
C ILE A 260 -5.50 -30.41 -8.37
N ASP A 261 -4.22 -30.07 -8.23
CA ASP A 261 -3.16 -31.06 -8.09
C ASP A 261 -3.07 -31.55 -6.64
N TYR A 262 -3.70 -32.70 -6.38
CA TYR A 262 -3.68 -33.32 -5.06
C TYR A 262 -2.29 -33.81 -4.63
N THR A 263 -1.39 -34.09 -5.58
CA THR A 263 -0.01 -34.49 -5.25
C THR A 263 0.72 -33.33 -4.64
N VAL A 264 0.66 -32.16 -5.32
CA VAL A 264 1.23 -30.92 -4.79
C VAL A 264 0.53 -30.50 -3.49
N ALA A 265 -0.79 -30.60 -3.41
CA ALA A 265 -1.52 -30.35 -2.16
C ALA A 265 -1.03 -31.25 -1.01
N SER A 266 -0.73 -32.52 -1.28
CA SER A 266 -0.18 -33.44 -0.29
C SER A 266 1.24 -33.07 0.16
N GLU A 267 2.11 -32.69 -0.78
CA GLU A 267 3.46 -32.20 -0.47
C GLU A 267 3.42 -30.91 0.38
N LEU A 268 2.49 -30.00 0.06
CA LEU A 268 2.26 -28.78 0.81
C LEU A 268 1.61 -29.02 2.17
N SER A 269 0.96 -30.17 2.37
CA SER A 269 0.14 -30.47 3.54
C SER A 269 0.88 -30.33 4.87
N ALA A 270 2.18 -30.60 4.91
CA ALA A 270 3.00 -30.46 6.10
C ALA A 270 3.03 -29.01 6.62
N LYS A 271 3.16 -28.01 5.72
CA LYS A 271 3.18 -26.59 6.05
C LYS A 271 1.79 -25.96 6.12
N MET A 272 0.84 -26.53 5.38
CA MET A 272 -0.56 -26.08 5.37
C MET A 272 -1.46 -26.88 6.31
N LYS A 273 -0.90 -27.78 7.14
CA LYS A 273 -1.66 -28.69 8.01
C LYS A 273 -2.68 -27.97 8.89
N SER A 274 -2.27 -26.87 9.52
CA SER A 274 -3.17 -26.05 10.33
C SER A 274 -4.29 -25.43 9.49
N PHE A 275 -3.97 -24.88 8.32
CA PHE A 275 -4.96 -24.32 7.40
C PHE A 275 -5.95 -25.37 6.92
N LEU A 276 -5.47 -26.52 6.43
CA LEU A 276 -6.34 -27.59 5.95
C LEU A 276 -7.23 -28.14 7.08
N LYS A 277 -6.68 -28.25 8.30
CA LYS A 277 -7.48 -28.63 9.47
C LYS A 277 -8.56 -27.60 9.76
N SER A 278 -8.23 -26.32 9.77
CA SER A 278 -9.21 -25.24 9.98
C SER A 278 -10.32 -25.25 8.92
N VAL A 279 -9.97 -25.58 7.66
CA VAL A 279 -10.95 -25.73 6.57
C VAL A 279 -11.87 -26.92 6.80
N VAL A 280 -11.34 -28.07 7.22
CA VAL A 280 -12.12 -29.28 7.51
C VAL A 280 -13.04 -29.10 8.72
N ASP A 281 -12.53 -28.46 9.77
CA ASP A 281 -13.25 -28.28 11.02
C ASP A 281 -14.26 -27.11 10.97
N TYR A 282 -14.22 -26.26 9.92
CA TYR A 282 -15.05 -25.07 9.83
C TYR A 282 -16.55 -25.38 9.86
N ASP A 283 -17.25 -24.79 10.83
CA ASP A 283 -18.70 -24.86 10.94
C ASP A 283 -19.32 -23.47 10.61
N PRO A 284 -20.07 -23.36 9.50
CA PRO A 284 -20.69 -22.10 9.07
C PRO A 284 -21.74 -21.58 10.07
N ASN A 285 -22.30 -22.44 10.93
CA ASN A 285 -23.24 -22.02 11.97
C ASN A 285 -22.55 -21.33 13.16
N HIS A 286 -21.24 -21.60 13.33
CA HIS A 286 -20.44 -21.06 14.42
C HIS A 286 -19.13 -20.41 13.93
N PRO A 287 -19.14 -19.47 13.00
CA PRO A 287 -17.94 -18.93 12.37
C PRO A 287 -16.99 -18.25 13.37
N GLN A 288 -17.51 -17.75 14.49
CA GLN A 288 -16.71 -17.09 15.53
C GLN A 288 -15.69 -18.02 16.22
N ARG A 289 -15.94 -19.34 16.21
CA ARG A 289 -15.02 -20.33 16.79
C ARG A 289 -13.71 -20.47 16.02
N TYR A 290 -13.72 -20.07 14.74
CA TYR A 290 -12.59 -20.22 13.83
C TYR A 290 -11.89 -18.90 13.52
N LYS A 291 -12.25 -17.83 14.22
CA LYS A 291 -11.72 -16.49 13.97
C LYS A 291 -10.19 -16.43 14.12
N ASP A 292 -9.64 -17.17 15.06
CA ASP A 292 -8.21 -17.18 15.36
C ASP A 292 -7.43 -18.21 14.49
N GLU A 293 -8.15 -19.02 13.72
CA GLU A 293 -7.56 -20.01 12.82
C GLU A 293 -7.09 -19.43 11.50
N PHE A 294 -7.63 -18.25 11.11
CA PHE A 294 -7.28 -17.51 9.93
C PHE A 294 -6.56 -16.21 10.30
N ASP A 295 -6.03 -15.51 9.29
CA ASP A 295 -5.38 -14.23 9.51
C ASP A 295 -6.39 -13.18 10.03
N GLU A 296 -5.95 -12.36 10.99
CA GLU A 296 -6.78 -11.33 11.58
C GLU A 296 -7.16 -10.25 10.54
N VAL A 297 -8.46 -10.01 10.40
CA VAL A 297 -8.97 -8.93 9.55
C VAL A 297 -8.88 -7.60 10.30
N LYS A 298 -7.89 -6.79 9.99
CA LYS A 298 -7.74 -5.46 10.57
C LYS A 298 -8.86 -4.53 10.13
N LYS A 299 -9.19 -3.56 10.98
CA LYS A 299 -10.17 -2.54 10.63
C LYS A 299 -9.62 -1.60 9.56
N LYS A 300 -10.51 -1.09 8.70
CA LYS A 300 -10.16 -0.14 7.64
C LYS A 300 -9.35 1.06 8.13
N GLU A 301 -9.73 1.62 9.29
CA GLU A 301 -9.07 2.78 9.89
C GLU A 301 -7.66 2.49 10.41
N GLU A 302 -7.34 1.22 10.66
CA GLU A 302 -6.00 0.78 11.06
C GLU A 302 -5.07 0.63 9.86
N LEU A 303 -5.61 0.12 8.74
CA LEU A 303 -4.86 -0.04 7.50
C LEU A 303 -4.71 1.27 6.73
N TYR A 304 -5.78 2.06 6.71
CA TYR A 304 -5.87 3.33 5.97
C TYR A 304 -6.19 4.49 6.92
N PRO A 305 -5.24 4.90 7.79
CA PRO A 305 -5.49 5.96 8.77
C PRO A 305 -5.77 7.29 8.06
N ASN A 306 -6.92 7.89 8.37
CA ASN A 306 -7.26 9.21 7.85
C ASN A 306 -6.44 10.29 8.59
N PRO A 307 -5.56 11.04 7.91
CA PRO A 307 -4.70 12.05 8.54
C PRO A 307 -5.47 13.12 9.26
N SER A 308 -6.64 13.51 8.74
CA SER A 308 -7.49 14.54 9.35
C SER A 308 -8.08 14.09 10.69
N LEU A 309 -8.39 12.81 10.85
CA LEU A 309 -8.85 12.22 12.11
C LEU A 309 -7.72 12.04 13.12
N SER A 310 -6.53 11.66 12.65
CA SER A 310 -5.32 11.57 13.47
C SER A 310 -4.94 12.94 14.03
N PHE A 311 -4.95 13.99 13.21
CA PHE A 311 -4.71 15.36 13.63
C PHE A 311 -5.75 15.87 14.63
N LYS A 312 -7.05 15.63 14.37
CA LYS A 312 -8.13 15.97 15.30
C LYS A 312 -8.01 15.23 16.62
N LYS A 313 -7.64 13.95 16.63
CA LYS A 313 -7.39 13.18 17.87
C LYS A 313 -6.17 13.70 18.63
N ARG A 314 -5.08 14.05 17.93
CA ARG A 314 -3.86 14.61 18.52
C ARG A 314 -4.11 16.02 19.06
N PHE A 315 -4.84 16.85 18.34
CA PHE A 315 -5.26 18.19 18.75
C PHE A 315 -6.19 18.13 19.97
N LYS A 316 -7.17 17.21 19.98
CA LYS A 316 -8.08 17.00 21.11
C LYS A 316 -7.34 16.48 22.37
N ARG A 317 -6.27 15.67 22.21
CA ARG A 317 -5.38 15.27 23.32
C ARG A 317 -4.56 16.43 23.85
N LEU A 318 -3.96 17.24 22.97
CA LEU A 318 -3.22 18.44 23.33
C LEU A 318 -4.13 19.45 24.03
N TYR A 319 -5.32 19.70 23.50
CA TYR A 319 -6.29 20.61 24.11
C TYR A 319 -6.79 20.12 25.47
N LYS A 320 -7.03 18.82 25.63
CA LYS A 320 -7.34 18.24 26.96
C LYS A 320 -6.16 18.35 27.95
N GLY A 321 -4.94 18.21 27.47
CA GLY A 321 -3.72 18.40 28.29
C GLY A 321 -3.60 19.86 28.74
N VAL A 322 -3.68 20.80 27.81
CA VAL A 322 -3.61 22.26 28.09
C VAL A 322 -4.76 22.70 29.00
N SER A 323 -5.99 22.26 28.75
CA SER A 323 -7.16 22.54 29.58
C SER A 323 -6.98 22.01 31.02
N LYS A 324 -6.43 20.80 31.19
CA LYS A 324 -6.10 20.26 32.52
C LYS A 324 -5.03 21.08 33.23
N THR A 325 -3.99 21.55 32.54
CA THR A 325 -2.91 22.36 33.08
C THR A 325 -3.40 23.75 33.47
N ILE A 326 -4.22 24.40 32.64
CA ILE A 326 -4.86 25.67 32.90
C ILE A 326 -5.82 25.55 34.11
N ASN A 327 -6.65 24.51 34.16
CA ASN A 327 -7.55 24.28 35.29
C ASN A 327 -6.79 23.96 36.60
N LYS A 328 -5.61 23.31 36.53
CA LYS A 328 -4.75 23.07 37.68
C LYS A 328 -4.09 24.37 38.16
N ALA A 329 -3.64 25.23 37.23
CA ALA A 329 -3.08 26.55 37.54
C ALA A 329 -4.15 27.50 38.10
N LEU A 330 -5.37 27.48 37.62
CA LEU A 330 -6.50 28.27 38.12
C LEU A 330 -7.03 27.79 39.50
N LYS A 331 -6.74 26.57 39.91
CA LYS A 331 -7.11 26.04 41.24
C LYS A 331 -6.07 26.34 42.30
N SER A 332 -4.84 26.74 41.95
CA SER A 332 -3.86 27.22 42.96
C SER A 332 -4.20 28.67 43.35
N SER A 333 -4.49 28.90 44.61
CA SER A 333 -4.95 30.18 45.15
C SER A 333 -4.02 31.35 44.89
N THR A 334 -2.72 31.12 44.71
CA THR A 334 -1.69 32.12 44.44
C THR A 334 -1.75 32.67 43.00
N THR A 335 -2.18 31.89 42.03
CA THR A 335 -2.22 32.30 40.62
C THR A 335 -3.47 33.10 40.26
N LYS A 336 -4.59 32.91 41.02
CA LYS A 336 -5.82 33.69 40.82
C LYS A 336 -5.65 35.16 41.16
N GLN A 337 -4.94 35.46 42.23
CA GLN A 337 -4.70 36.85 42.68
C GLN A 337 -3.70 37.59 41.77
N SER A 338 -2.71 36.90 41.20
CA SER A 338 -1.76 37.46 40.24
C SER A 338 -2.43 37.80 38.90
N LEU A 339 -3.26 36.91 38.34
CA LEU A 339 -3.98 37.13 37.09
C LEU A 339 -4.99 38.28 37.19
N ILE A 340 -5.72 38.40 38.30
CA ILE A 340 -6.67 39.49 38.53
C ILE A 340 -5.92 40.83 38.67
N LYS A 341 -4.76 40.86 39.31
CA LYS A 341 -3.94 42.07 39.39
C LYS A 341 -3.36 42.50 38.05
N THR A 342 -3.02 41.57 37.17
CA THR A 342 -2.51 41.86 35.83
C THR A 342 -3.61 42.36 34.90
N LEU A 343 -4.82 41.78 34.97
CA LEU A 343 -5.98 42.22 34.17
C LEU A 343 -6.53 43.59 34.61
N LEU A 344 -6.36 43.97 35.89
CA LEU A 344 -6.77 45.29 36.40
C LEU A 344 -5.75 46.40 36.15
N LYS A 345 -4.50 46.10 35.75
CA LYS A 345 -3.47 47.05 35.38
C LYS A 345 -3.51 47.53 33.94
N HIS A 346 -4.32 46.91 33.10
CA HIS A 346 -4.46 47.21 31.67
C HIS A 346 -5.89 47.70 31.33
N ARG A 347 -6.59 48.30 32.31
CA ARG A 347 -7.78 49.13 32.09
C ARG A 347 -7.47 50.62 32.22
#